data_d8bf180c8d1aad964172c76b468b8341
#
_entry.id   d8bf180c8d1aad964172c76b468b8341
#
_cell.length_a   1.000
_cell.length_b   1.000
_cell.length_c   1.000
_cell.angle_alpha   90.00
_cell.angle_beta   90.00
_cell.angle_gamma   90.00
#
_symmetry.space_group_name_H-M   'P 1'
#
loop_
_entity.id
_entity.type
_entity.pdbx_description
1 polymer ?
#
loop_
_entity_poly.entity_id
_entity_poly.type
_entity_poly.pdbx_seq_one_letter_code
_entity_poly.pdbx_strand_id
1 'polypeptide(L)'
;HVEKIIYLDEENLNTPEAISLDELIKSGKKYKEAHNNELQNRKKEIEGDHWANITYTSGTTSDPKGIILTHRNYTANVDQAYSLMDIPESYKTLLILPLDHCFAHVAGIYSFMGKGASLAMVESGKNPLQTLKNIPVNIKEIKPDLLLSVPALAKNFKKNIDAGIKAKGKTMWNLYQFALKNAYKYNKEGFNKGVNGSAWRKPLVNLFDKILFEKVRAFFGGQLKFFIGGGALLDIELQRYFYAIGIPMMQGYGLSEATPIISSNALHKHKLGSSGFLVNDLELKICDDEGREVPQGEKGEIVVKGENVMYGYWKNDNATTDTIKNGWLHTGDMGYIDKDNFLNIL
;
A
#
# COMPACT_ATOMS: atom_id res chain seq x y z
N HIS A 1 -3.50 17.46 30.27
CA HIS A 1 -4.63 18.39 30.25
C HIS A 1 -5.05 18.58 28.79
N VAL A 2 -6.34 18.33 28.49
CA VAL A 2 -6.96 18.62 27.21
C VAL A 2 -7.51 20.06 27.31
N GLU A 3 -7.02 20.97 26.48
CA GLU A 3 -7.44 22.36 26.50
C GLU A 3 -8.69 22.60 25.65
N LYS A 4 -8.83 21.85 24.55
CA LYS A 4 -9.98 21.93 23.65
C LYS A 4 -10.35 20.55 23.12
N ILE A 5 -11.66 20.33 22.96
CA ILE A 5 -12.25 19.16 22.34
C ILE A 5 -12.96 19.64 21.07
N ILE A 6 -12.54 19.13 19.90
CA ILE A 6 -13.18 19.46 18.61
C ILE A 6 -14.09 18.30 18.25
N TYR A 7 -15.39 18.56 18.14
CA TYR A 7 -16.35 17.56 17.68
C TYR A 7 -16.68 17.77 16.21
N LEU A 8 -16.80 16.65 15.50
CA LEU A 8 -16.97 16.64 14.03
C LEU A 8 -18.43 16.50 13.61
N ASP A 9 -19.26 15.93 14.48
CA ASP A 9 -20.69 15.67 14.23
C ASP A 9 -21.58 16.76 14.84
N GLU A 10 -22.88 16.75 14.47
CA GLU A 10 -23.88 17.72 14.97
C GLU A 10 -24.22 17.53 16.46
N GLU A 11 -23.73 16.51 17.13
CA GLU A 11 -23.92 16.29 18.56
C GLU A 11 -23.15 17.33 19.37
N ASN A 12 -23.90 18.24 19.97
CA ASN A 12 -23.34 19.29 20.82
C ASN A 12 -22.81 18.70 22.13
N LEU A 13 -21.49 18.72 22.31
CA LEU A 13 -20.87 18.35 23.57
C LEU A 13 -21.00 19.54 24.54
N ASN A 14 -21.90 19.44 25.53
CA ASN A 14 -22.13 20.47 26.54
C ASN A 14 -20.97 20.59 27.54
N THR A 15 -19.75 20.84 27.06
CA THR A 15 -18.59 21.15 27.90
C THR A 15 -17.97 22.47 27.47
N PRO A 16 -17.44 23.29 28.40
CA PRO A 16 -16.84 24.59 28.08
C PRO A 16 -15.62 24.50 27.14
N GLU A 17 -14.95 23.36 27.13
CA GLU A 17 -13.79 23.07 26.30
C GLU A 17 -14.17 22.61 24.89
N ALA A 18 -15.45 22.29 24.62
CA ALA A 18 -15.89 21.77 23.34
C ALA A 18 -16.15 22.90 22.32
N ILE A 19 -15.70 22.67 21.10
CA ILE A 19 -15.92 23.55 19.95
C ILE A 19 -16.24 22.71 18.72
N SER A 20 -17.22 23.11 17.94
CA SER A 20 -17.51 22.44 16.67
C SER A 20 -16.41 22.68 15.64
N LEU A 21 -16.25 21.74 14.71
CA LEU A 21 -15.34 21.92 13.58
C LEU A 21 -15.68 23.19 12.77
N ASP A 22 -16.97 23.49 12.58
CA ASP A 22 -17.42 24.71 11.86
C ASP A 22 -17.02 25.99 12.57
N GLU A 23 -17.14 26.05 13.89
CA GLU A 23 -16.69 27.21 14.68
C GLU A 23 -15.17 27.35 14.62
N LEU A 24 -14.43 26.24 14.68
CA LEU A 24 -12.99 26.24 14.52
C LEU A 24 -12.60 26.76 13.13
N ILE A 25 -13.26 26.31 12.07
CA ILE A 25 -13.02 26.78 10.69
C ILE A 25 -13.31 28.29 10.57
N LYS A 26 -14.42 28.78 11.15
CA LYS A 26 -14.75 30.21 11.14
C LYS A 26 -13.69 31.04 11.87
N SER A 27 -13.26 30.57 13.04
CA SER A 27 -12.18 31.21 13.81
C SER A 27 -10.87 31.20 13.04
N GLY A 28 -10.50 30.07 12.43
CA GLY A 28 -9.30 29.94 11.60
C GLY A 28 -9.27 30.86 10.39
N LYS A 29 -10.43 31.09 9.72
CA LYS A 29 -10.55 32.06 8.63
C LYS A 29 -10.26 33.47 9.10
N LYS A 30 -10.87 33.90 10.21
CA LYS A 30 -10.61 35.23 10.81
C LYS A 30 -9.15 35.41 11.21
N TYR A 31 -8.56 34.39 11.85
CA TYR A 31 -7.16 34.38 12.23
C TYR A 31 -6.23 34.55 11.01
N LYS A 32 -6.50 33.79 9.94
CA LYS A 32 -5.73 33.87 8.70
C LYS A 32 -5.79 35.25 8.06
N GLU A 33 -6.95 35.93 8.05
CA GLU A 33 -7.09 37.28 7.52
C GLU A 33 -6.23 38.29 8.31
N ALA A 34 -6.21 38.17 9.65
CA ALA A 34 -5.43 39.04 10.53
C ALA A 34 -3.91 38.72 10.54
N HIS A 35 -3.53 37.47 10.26
CA HIS A 35 -2.16 36.96 10.46
C HIS A 35 -1.62 36.23 9.22
N ASN A 36 -1.96 36.66 8.02
CA ASN A 36 -1.57 35.99 6.77
C ASN A 36 -0.06 35.82 6.62
N ASN A 37 0.73 36.81 7.06
CA ASN A 37 2.20 36.76 7.01
C ASN A 37 2.76 35.67 7.94
N GLU A 38 2.17 35.46 9.11
CA GLU A 38 2.60 34.41 10.05
C GLU A 38 2.48 33.02 9.43
N LEU A 39 1.33 32.71 8.81
CA LEU A 39 1.14 31.42 8.15
C LEU A 39 2.14 31.21 7.00
N GLN A 40 2.42 32.27 6.22
CA GLN A 40 3.42 32.17 5.14
C GLN A 40 4.84 31.99 5.68
N ASN A 41 5.18 32.64 6.77
CA ASN A 41 6.49 32.49 7.42
C ASN A 41 6.66 31.08 7.98
N ARG A 42 5.67 30.56 8.73
CA ARG A 42 5.68 29.17 9.22
C ARG A 42 5.87 28.16 8.10
N LYS A 43 5.23 28.35 6.94
CA LYS A 43 5.42 27.46 5.77
C LYS A 43 6.84 27.49 5.23
N LYS A 44 7.51 28.65 5.26
CA LYS A 44 8.90 28.79 4.79
C LYS A 44 9.92 28.21 5.76
N GLU A 45 9.55 28.11 7.03
CA GLU A 45 10.40 27.57 8.09
C GLU A 45 10.36 26.03 8.16
N ILE A 46 9.47 25.39 7.40
CA ILE A 46 9.38 23.91 7.37
C ILE A 46 10.58 23.37 6.59
N GLU A 47 11.39 22.57 7.28
CA GLU A 47 12.54 21.88 6.71
C GLU A 47 12.29 20.37 6.61
N GLY A 48 13.06 19.69 5.76
CA GLY A 48 12.91 18.26 5.54
C GLY A 48 13.06 17.42 6.82
N ASP A 49 13.91 17.86 7.74
CA ASP A 49 14.23 17.15 8.99
C ASP A 49 13.25 17.45 10.12
N HIS A 50 12.31 18.38 9.93
CA HIS A 50 11.24 18.59 10.90
C HIS A 50 10.31 17.36 10.97
N TRP A 51 9.86 17.03 12.17
CA TRP A 51 8.94 15.94 12.40
C TRP A 51 7.59 16.23 11.76
N ALA A 52 7.16 15.33 10.90
CA ALA A 52 5.86 15.41 10.23
C ALA A 52 4.76 14.78 11.06
N ASN A 53 5.03 13.59 11.63
CA ASN A 53 4.10 12.90 12.54
C ASN A 53 4.82 11.91 13.45
N ILE A 54 4.07 11.40 14.43
CA ILE A 54 4.44 10.25 15.26
C ILE A 54 3.36 9.18 15.07
N THR A 55 3.74 8.07 14.42
CA THR A 55 2.83 6.94 14.19
C THR A 55 3.08 5.85 15.22
N TYR A 56 2.04 5.47 15.97
CA TYR A 56 2.14 4.37 16.92
C TYR A 56 1.82 3.04 16.26
N THR A 57 2.70 2.06 16.45
CA THR A 57 2.46 0.68 16.02
C THR A 57 2.30 -0.21 17.22
N SER A 58 1.28 -1.08 17.18
CA SER A 58 1.13 -2.16 18.17
C SER A 58 2.20 -3.21 17.92
N GLY A 59 3.33 -3.11 18.60
CA GLY A 59 4.34 -4.16 18.59
C GLY A 59 3.73 -5.51 19.04
N THR A 60 4.21 -6.61 18.45
CA THR A 60 3.69 -7.95 18.76
C THR A 60 4.03 -8.45 20.16
N THR A 61 4.89 -7.78 20.91
CA THR A 61 5.46 -8.26 22.19
C THR A 61 5.64 -7.21 23.29
N SER A 62 5.32 -5.94 23.07
CA SER A 62 5.58 -4.85 24.03
C SER A 62 4.61 -3.68 23.86
N ASP A 63 4.73 -2.68 24.71
CA ASP A 63 4.01 -1.42 24.61
C ASP A 63 4.15 -0.78 23.21
N PRO A 64 3.10 -0.11 22.68
CA PRO A 64 3.16 0.57 21.40
C PRO A 64 4.30 1.57 21.34
N LYS A 65 5.10 1.54 20.26
CA LYS A 65 6.19 2.48 20.03
C LYS A 65 5.74 3.59 19.08
N GLY A 66 6.04 4.84 19.44
CA GLY A 66 5.79 6.00 18.58
C GLY A 66 6.94 6.21 17.60
N ILE A 67 6.71 5.93 16.33
CA ILE A 67 7.69 6.10 15.25
C ILE A 67 7.67 7.56 14.80
N ILE A 68 8.80 8.26 14.90
CA ILE A 68 8.96 9.64 14.45
C ILE A 68 9.32 9.63 12.97
N LEU A 69 8.45 10.20 12.14
CA LEU A 69 8.67 10.37 10.70
C LEU A 69 8.81 11.86 10.36
N THR A 70 9.86 12.20 9.62
CA THR A 70 10.15 13.56 9.15
C THR A 70 9.51 13.83 7.79
N HIS A 71 9.47 15.11 7.39
CA HIS A 71 9.05 15.46 6.02
C HIS A 71 9.98 14.82 4.98
N ARG A 72 11.30 14.76 5.25
CA ARG A 72 12.28 14.09 4.39
C ARG A 72 11.97 12.60 4.20
N ASN A 73 11.65 11.89 5.27
CA ASN A 73 11.28 10.47 5.16
C ASN A 73 10.13 10.26 4.18
N TYR A 74 9.07 11.09 4.28
CA TYR A 74 7.92 11.02 3.39
C TYR A 74 8.27 11.38 1.95
N THR A 75 8.96 12.49 1.71
CA THR A 75 9.31 12.92 0.35
C THR A 75 10.24 11.92 -0.33
N ALA A 76 11.26 11.44 0.38
CA ALA A 76 12.16 10.41 -0.13
C ALA A 76 11.39 9.13 -0.53
N ASN A 77 10.48 8.65 0.34
CA ASN A 77 9.76 7.42 0.02
C ASN A 77 8.71 7.59 -1.09
N VAL A 78 8.15 8.79 -1.26
CA VAL A 78 7.31 9.11 -2.44
C VAL A 78 8.13 9.05 -3.72
N ASP A 79 9.32 9.65 -3.76
CA ASP A 79 10.21 9.60 -4.93
C ASP A 79 10.69 8.17 -5.21
N GLN A 80 11.01 7.41 -4.17
CA GLN A 80 11.32 5.99 -4.24
C GLN A 80 10.16 5.17 -4.81
N ALA A 81 8.91 5.45 -4.42
CA ALA A 81 7.72 4.77 -4.96
C ALA A 81 7.57 4.96 -6.48
N TYR A 82 7.95 6.13 -7.01
CA TYR A 82 7.93 6.39 -8.45
C TYR A 82 8.92 5.53 -9.24
N SER A 83 9.96 4.99 -8.61
CA SER A 83 10.86 4.03 -9.25
C SER A 83 10.19 2.69 -9.56
N LEU A 84 9.14 2.35 -8.82
CA LEU A 84 8.38 1.10 -8.96
C LEU A 84 7.24 1.22 -9.96
N MET A 85 6.62 2.41 -10.06
CA MET A 85 5.44 2.61 -10.86
C MET A 85 5.34 4.03 -11.41
N ASP A 86 4.88 4.15 -12.64
CA ASP A 86 4.43 5.40 -13.20
C ASP A 86 2.97 5.66 -12.80
N ILE A 87 2.69 6.88 -12.30
CA ILE A 87 1.35 7.35 -11.96
C ILE A 87 1.05 8.55 -12.87
N PRO A 88 0.45 8.34 -14.06
CA PRO A 88 0.01 9.43 -14.92
C PRO A 88 -1.00 10.34 -14.20
N GLU A 89 -1.03 11.62 -14.53
CA GLU A 89 -2.00 12.60 -14.02
C GLU A 89 -3.46 12.16 -14.24
N SER A 90 -3.70 11.39 -15.31
CA SER A 90 -5.04 10.85 -15.62
C SER A 90 -5.50 9.74 -14.69
N TYR A 91 -4.62 9.19 -13.85
CA TYR A 91 -4.99 8.10 -12.96
C TYR A 91 -5.88 8.56 -11.82
N LYS A 92 -6.72 7.63 -11.38
CA LYS A 92 -7.59 7.77 -10.20
C LYS A 92 -7.34 6.61 -9.24
N THR A 93 -7.34 6.92 -7.95
CA THR A 93 -7.39 5.89 -6.91
C THR A 93 -8.57 6.11 -5.98
N LEU A 94 -9.04 5.04 -5.37
CA LEU A 94 -9.99 5.08 -4.25
C LEU A 94 -9.25 4.61 -2.99
N LEU A 95 -9.14 5.50 -2.01
CA LEU A 95 -8.52 5.19 -0.73
C LEU A 95 -9.49 4.37 0.12
N ILE A 96 -9.12 3.11 0.33
CA ILE A 96 -9.89 2.12 1.10
C ILE A 96 -9.22 1.85 2.44
N LEU A 97 -7.89 2.01 2.50
CA LEU A 97 -7.10 1.75 3.69
C LEU A 97 -7.26 2.88 4.71
N PRO A 98 -7.18 2.58 6.01
CA PRO A 98 -7.17 3.59 7.06
C PRO A 98 -6.03 4.60 6.87
N LEU A 99 -6.30 5.87 7.16
CA LEU A 99 -5.34 6.95 6.98
C LEU A 99 -4.41 7.16 8.18
N ASP A 100 -4.43 6.27 9.15
CA ASP A 100 -3.52 6.24 10.29
C ASP A 100 -2.19 5.50 9.99
N HIS A 101 -2.10 4.86 8.80
CA HIS A 101 -0.91 4.15 8.35
C HIS A 101 -0.14 4.92 7.28
N CYS A 102 1.20 4.98 7.40
CA CYS A 102 2.09 5.61 6.42
C CYS A 102 1.95 5.02 5.00
N PHE A 103 1.55 3.75 4.85
CA PHE A 103 1.27 3.16 3.54
C PHE A 103 0.15 3.88 2.79
N ALA A 104 -0.94 4.23 3.46
CA ALA A 104 -2.02 5.00 2.84
C ALA A 104 -1.58 6.44 2.52
N HIS A 105 -0.74 7.04 3.36
CA HIS A 105 -0.17 8.37 3.12
C HIS A 105 0.74 8.37 1.90
N VAL A 106 1.78 7.53 1.87
CA VAL A 106 2.80 7.55 0.81
C VAL A 106 2.23 7.02 -0.50
N ALA A 107 1.79 5.76 -0.54
CA ALA A 107 1.35 5.13 -1.79
C ALA A 107 -0.01 5.64 -2.27
N GLY A 108 -0.87 6.11 -1.35
CA GLY A 108 -2.22 6.61 -1.66
C GLY A 108 -2.25 8.12 -1.88
N ILE A 109 -1.95 8.91 -0.83
CA ILE A 109 -2.18 10.37 -0.87
C ILE A 109 -1.02 11.06 -1.58
N TYR A 110 0.19 10.98 -1.02
CA TYR A 110 1.29 11.82 -1.46
C TYR A 110 1.81 11.47 -2.86
N SER A 111 1.86 10.19 -3.22
CA SER A 111 2.27 9.78 -4.56
C SER A 111 1.30 10.27 -5.64
N PHE A 112 -0.02 10.25 -5.37
CA PHE A 112 -1.01 10.77 -6.31
C PHE A 112 -1.00 12.31 -6.36
N MET A 113 -0.92 12.98 -5.21
CA MET A 113 -0.80 14.44 -5.16
C MET A 113 0.43 14.95 -5.89
N GLY A 114 1.59 14.32 -5.68
CA GLY A 114 2.85 14.71 -6.32
C GLY A 114 2.83 14.56 -7.84
N LYS A 115 1.96 13.72 -8.40
CA LYS A 115 1.76 13.53 -9.84
C LYS A 115 0.54 14.27 -10.40
N GLY A 116 -0.19 15.04 -9.59
CA GLY A 116 -1.42 15.71 -10.03
C GLY A 116 -2.59 14.75 -10.33
N ALA A 117 -2.48 13.50 -9.91
CA ALA A 117 -3.49 12.48 -10.14
C ALA A 117 -4.66 12.57 -9.16
N SER A 118 -5.80 11.97 -9.49
CA SER A 118 -7.04 12.11 -8.74
C SER A 118 -7.14 11.13 -7.56
N LEU A 119 -7.64 11.64 -6.43
CA LEU A 119 -7.92 10.87 -5.22
C LEU A 119 -9.42 10.88 -4.93
N ALA A 120 -9.96 9.72 -4.57
CA ALA A 120 -11.27 9.59 -3.98
C ALA A 120 -11.17 8.82 -2.65
N MET A 121 -12.09 9.04 -1.74
CA MET A 121 -12.19 8.31 -0.47
C MET A 121 -13.47 7.48 -0.47
N VAL A 122 -13.42 6.32 0.23
CA VAL A 122 -14.62 5.52 0.44
C VAL A 122 -15.61 6.32 1.28
N GLU A 123 -16.87 6.32 0.87
CA GLU A 123 -17.95 6.91 1.64
C GLU A 123 -18.07 6.23 3.01
N SER A 124 -17.93 7.02 4.07
CA SER A 124 -18.08 6.54 5.44
C SER A 124 -19.52 6.14 5.71
N GLY A 125 -19.72 4.93 6.21
CA GLY A 125 -21.03 4.47 6.68
C GLY A 125 -21.23 4.81 8.16
N LYS A 126 -22.46 4.62 8.66
CA LYS A 126 -22.81 4.78 10.08
C LYS A 126 -22.00 3.84 11.01
N ASN A 127 -21.39 2.81 10.47
CA ASN A 127 -20.53 1.87 11.17
C ASN A 127 -19.54 1.21 10.19
N PRO A 128 -18.48 0.53 10.67
CA PRO A 128 -17.47 -0.10 9.81
C PRO A 128 -18.03 -1.10 8.79
N LEU A 129 -19.09 -1.84 9.14
CA LEU A 129 -19.71 -2.80 8.22
C LEU A 129 -20.40 -2.09 7.05
N GLN A 130 -21.00 -0.94 7.28
CA GLN A 130 -21.61 -0.14 6.22
C GLN A 130 -20.54 0.43 5.29
N THR A 131 -19.44 0.96 5.85
CA THR A 131 -18.29 1.43 5.06
C THR A 131 -17.74 0.31 4.15
N LEU A 132 -17.59 -0.92 4.67
CA LEU A 132 -17.16 -2.07 3.86
C LEU A 132 -18.14 -2.39 2.72
N LYS A 133 -19.45 -2.20 2.92
CA LYS A 133 -20.46 -2.40 1.87
C LYS A 133 -20.41 -1.30 0.80
N ASN A 134 -19.96 -0.10 1.14
CA ASN A 134 -19.83 1.01 0.20
C ASN A 134 -18.64 0.81 -0.77
N ILE A 135 -17.60 0.07 -0.38
CA ILE A 135 -16.40 -0.14 -1.20
C ILE A 135 -16.72 -0.60 -2.63
N PRO A 136 -17.48 -1.69 -2.89
CA PRO A 136 -17.80 -2.12 -4.26
C PRO A 136 -18.64 -1.11 -5.04
N VAL A 137 -19.46 -0.31 -4.36
CA VAL A 137 -20.30 0.75 -4.96
C VAL A 137 -19.38 1.88 -5.42
N ASN A 138 -18.53 2.40 -4.53
CA ASN A 138 -17.62 3.48 -4.84
C ASN A 138 -16.55 3.08 -5.87
N ILE A 139 -16.06 1.83 -5.88
CA ILE A 139 -15.19 1.32 -6.94
C ILE A 139 -15.85 1.46 -8.32
N LYS A 140 -17.12 1.10 -8.46
CA LYS A 140 -17.86 1.20 -9.73
C LYS A 140 -18.12 2.64 -10.15
N GLU A 141 -18.35 3.54 -9.19
CA GLU A 141 -18.58 4.94 -9.41
C GLU A 141 -17.30 5.67 -9.85
N ILE A 142 -16.22 5.51 -9.10
CA ILE A 142 -14.93 6.18 -9.33
C ILE A 142 -14.19 5.57 -10.51
N LYS A 143 -14.29 4.24 -10.71
CA LYS A 143 -13.55 3.47 -11.72
C LYS A 143 -12.05 3.73 -11.59
N PRO A 144 -11.43 3.33 -10.48
CA PRO A 144 -10.02 3.61 -10.22
C PRO A 144 -9.12 2.87 -11.20
N ASP A 145 -7.95 3.45 -11.50
CA ASP A 145 -6.88 2.83 -12.28
C ASP A 145 -5.97 1.96 -11.41
N LEU A 146 -5.81 2.34 -10.14
CA LEU A 146 -4.99 1.68 -9.14
C LEU A 146 -5.75 1.62 -7.81
N LEU A 147 -5.60 0.51 -7.08
CA LEU A 147 -6.12 0.36 -5.71
C LEU A 147 -5.02 -0.17 -4.77
N LEU A 148 -4.94 0.44 -3.59
CA LEU A 148 -4.19 -0.14 -2.48
C LEU A 148 -5.03 -1.23 -1.83
N SER A 149 -4.39 -2.35 -1.46
CA SER A 149 -5.09 -3.50 -0.89
C SER A 149 -4.27 -4.18 0.21
N VAL A 150 -4.97 -4.89 1.07
CA VAL A 150 -4.40 -5.82 2.05
C VAL A 150 -4.95 -7.22 1.81
N PRO A 151 -4.28 -8.29 2.29
CA PRO A 151 -4.69 -9.67 1.99
C PRO A 151 -6.15 -10.00 2.32
N ALA A 152 -6.68 -9.45 3.41
CA ALA A 152 -8.08 -9.67 3.81
C ALA A 152 -9.08 -9.12 2.77
N LEU A 153 -8.81 -7.93 2.22
CA LEU A 153 -9.63 -7.30 1.19
C LEU A 153 -9.55 -8.07 -0.13
N ALA A 154 -8.36 -8.51 -0.53
CA ALA A 154 -8.14 -9.34 -1.71
C ALA A 154 -8.92 -10.66 -1.64
N LYS A 155 -8.86 -11.35 -0.49
CA LYS A 155 -9.65 -12.58 -0.23
C LYS A 155 -11.16 -12.32 -0.38
N ASN A 156 -11.64 -11.21 0.15
CA ASN A 156 -13.05 -10.84 0.07
C ASN A 156 -13.48 -10.56 -1.38
N PHE A 157 -12.70 -9.82 -2.16
CA PHE A 157 -12.96 -9.60 -3.57
C PHE A 157 -13.06 -10.93 -4.34
N LYS A 158 -12.07 -11.81 -4.19
CA LYS A 158 -12.10 -13.13 -4.85
C LYS A 158 -13.33 -13.93 -4.45
N LYS A 159 -13.65 -13.98 -3.15
CA LYS A 159 -14.85 -14.69 -2.64
C LYS A 159 -16.13 -14.18 -3.29
N ASN A 160 -16.29 -12.86 -3.40
CA ASN A 160 -17.49 -12.25 -3.99
C ASN A 160 -17.59 -12.51 -5.50
N ILE A 161 -16.46 -12.47 -6.22
CA ILE A 161 -16.41 -12.82 -7.66
C ILE A 161 -16.78 -14.29 -7.87
N ASP A 162 -16.16 -15.20 -7.11
CA ASP A 162 -16.44 -16.64 -7.20
C ASP A 162 -17.91 -16.94 -6.91
N ALA A 163 -18.50 -16.30 -5.89
CA ALA A 163 -19.91 -16.42 -5.56
C ALA A 163 -20.82 -15.93 -6.72
N GLY A 164 -20.51 -14.77 -7.30
CA GLY A 164 -21.26 -14.22 -8.43
C GLY A 164 -21.19 -15.08 -9.69
N ILE A 165 -20.07 -15.76 -9.93
CA ILE A 165 -19.92 -16.67 -11.08
C ILE A 165 -20.65 -17.99 -10.80
N LYS A 166 -20.55 -18.55 -9.58
CA LYS A 166 -21.29 -19.77 -9.18
C LYS A 166 -22.81 -19.59 -9.31
N ALA A 167 -23.30 -18.41 -8.96
CA ALA A 167 -24.73 -18.09 -9.09
C ALA A 167 -25.24 -18.13 -10.54
N LYS A 168 -24.35 -18.02 -11.54
CA LYS A 168 -24.68 -18.17 -12.98
C LYS A 168 -24.80 -19.63 -13.44
N GLY A 169 -24.60 -20.59 -12.54
CA GLY A 169 -24.75 -22.01 -12.79
C GLY A 169 -23.44 -22.78 -12.98
N LYS A 170 -23.57 -24.13 -12.88
CA LYS A 170 -22.43 -25.06 -12.88
C LYS A 170 -21.58 -24.98 -14.16
N THR A 171 -22.23 -24.83 -15.31
CA THR A 171 -21.55 -24.75 -16.63
C THR A 171 -20.64 -23.51 -16.68
N MET A 172 -21.14 -22.34 -16.25
CA MET A 172 -20.35 -21.10 -16.20
C MET A 172 -19.19 -21.22 -15.21
N TRP A 173 -19.42 -21.81 -14.05
CA TRP A 173 -18.37 -22.08 -13.07
C TRP A 173 -17.27 -22.98 -13.63
N ASN A 174 -17.64 -24.10 -14.28
CA ASN A 174 -16.66 -25.01 -14.88
C ASN A 174 -15.84 -24.34 -16.00
N LEU A 175 -16.49 -23.54 -16.85
CA LEU A 175 -15.82 -22.76 -17.90
C LEU A 175 -14.83 -21.75 -17.31
N TYR A 176 -15.24 -21.06 -16.25
CA TYR A 176 -14.36 -20.12 -15.54
C TYR A 176 -13.13 -20.80 -14.91
N GLN A 177 -13.33 -21.95 -14.24
CA GLN A 177 -12.22 -22.74 -13.69
C GLN A 177 -11.27 -23.24 -14.79
N PHE A 178 -11.80 -23.66 -15.92
CA PHE A 178 -11.00 -24.07 -17.08
C PHE A 178 -10.19 -22.90 -17.64
N ALA A 179 -10.78 -21.71 -17.74
CA ALA A 179 -10.10 -20.50 -18.17
C ALA A 179 -8.95 -20.12 -17.23
N LEU A 180 -9.20 -20.10 -15.90
CA LEU A 180 -8.18 -19.84 -14.89
C LEU A 180 -7.02 -20.83 -14.95
N LYS A 181 -7.30 -22.13 -15.07
CA LYS A 181 -6.27 -23.18 -15.20
C LYS A 181 -5.36 -22.96 -16.41
N ASN A 182 -5.90 -22.51 -17.54
CA ASN A 182 -5.12 -22.21 -18.74
C ASN A 182 -4.30 -20.92 -18.56
N ALA A 183 -4.87 -19.89 -17.94
CA ALA A 183 -4.17 -18.65 -17.61
C ALA A 183 -2.99 -18.90 -16.64
N TYR A 184 -3.19 -19.69 -15.59
CA TYR A 184 -2.11 -20.07 -14.65
C TYR A 184 -0.95 -20.80 -15.36
N LYS A 185 -1.30 -21.76 -16.25
CA LYS A 185 -0.29 -22.50 -17.00
C LYS A 185 0.48 -21.63 -18.00
N TYR A 186 -0.16 -20.59 -18.55
CA TYR A 186 0.47 -19.63 -19.45
C TYR A 186 1.32 -18.62 -18.67
N ASN A 187 0.79 -18.07 -17.58
CA ASN A 187 1.40 -16.99 -16.81
C ASN A 187 2.63 -17.43 -16.00
N LYS A 188 2.72 -18.72 -15.60
CA LYS A 188 3.83 -19.23 -14.78
C LYS A 188 4.02 -18.40 -13.50
N GLU A 189 5.22 -17.83 -13.33
CA GLU A 189 5.60 -16.99 -12.19
C GLU A 189 5.43 -15.49 -12.48
N GLY A 190 4.87 -15.13 -13.63
CA GLY A 190 4.63 -13.76 -14.04
C GLY A 190 5.64 -13.25 -15.05
N PHE A 191 6.92 -13.09 -14.67
CA PHE A 191 7.98 -12.60 -15.55
C PHE A 191 8.35 -13.58 -16.69
N ASN A 192 8.02 -14.85 -16.53
CA ASN A 192 8.36 -15.94 -17.46
C ASN A 192 7.14 -16.53 -18.18
N LYS A 193 6.09 -15.73 -18.41
CA LYS A 193 4.89 -16.21 -19.11
C LYS A 193 5.18 -16.67 -20.54
N GLY A 194 4.53 -17.76 -20.95
CA GLY A 194 4.66 -18.35 -22.27
C GLY A 194 5.89 -19.23 -22.49
N VAL A 195 6.81 -19.34 -21.52
CA VAL A 195 8.00 -20.20 -21.63
C VAL A 195 7.68 -21.69 -21.42
N ASN A 196 8.66 -22.55 -21.70
CA ASN A 196 8.57 -24.01 -21.51
C ASN A 196 7.33 -24.64 -22.17
N GLY A 197 7.09 -24.33 -23.45
CA GLY A 197 6.02 -24.90 -24.24
C GLY A 197 4.61 -24.43 -23.88
N SER A 198 4.46 -23.36 -23.07
CA SER A 198 3.13 -22.84 -22.72
C SER A 198 2.62 -21.71 -23.65
N ALA A 199 3.44 -21.24 -24.58
CA ALA A 199 3.12 -20.15 -25.51
C ALA A 199 1.86 -20.42 -26.38
N TRP A 200 1.62 -21.66 -26.77
CA TRP A 200 0.44 -22.06 -27.55
C TRP A 200 -0.90 -21.76 -26.85
N ARG A 201 -0.87 -21.56 -25.52
CA ARG A 201 -2.08 -21.19 -24.75
C ARG A 201 -2.48 -19.74 -24.92
N LYS A 202 -1.59 -18.88 -25.45
CA LYS A 202 -1.85 -17.43 -25.59
C LYS A 202 -3.15 -17.11 -26.31
N PRO A 203 -3.48 -17.74 -27.49
CA PRO A 203 -4.75 -17.47 -28.17
C PRO A 203 -5.97 -17.84 -27.33
N LEU A 204 -5.90 -18.97 -26.61
CA LEU A 204 -6.98 -19.44 -25.73
C LEU A 204 -7.16 -18.51 -24.49
N VAL A 205 -6.07 -18.07 -23.88
CA VAL A 205 -6.10 -17.11 -22.77
C VAL A 205 -6.69 -15.78 -23.23
N ASN A 206 -6.30 -15.29 -24.42
CA ASN A 206 -6.86 -14.06 -25.00
C ASN A 206 -8.36 -14.19 -25.29
N LEU A 207 -8.82 -15.36 -25.73
CA LEU A 207 -10.25 -15.61 -25.93
C LEU A 207 -10.99 -15.54 -24.59
N PHE A 208 -10.51 -16.24 -23.57
CA PHE A 208 -11.12 -16.20 -22.23
C PHE A 208 -11.04 -14.82 -21.58
N ASP A 209 -10.01 -14.05 -21.88
CA ASP A 209 -9.92 -12.67 -21.42
C ASP A 209 -11.13 -11.86 -21.89
N LYS A 210 -11.42 -11.88 -23.19
CA LYS A 210 -12.55 -11.15 -23.80
C LYS A 210 -13.92 -11.61 -23.32
N ILE A 211 -14.14 -12.92 -23.22
CA ILE A 211 -15.48 -13.47 -22.93
C ILE A 211 -15.81 -13.59 -21.44
N LEU A 212 -14.78 -13.72 -20.58
CA LEU A 212 -14.95 -13.97 -19.14
C LEU A 212 -14.25 -12.91 -18.28
N PHE A 213 -12.91 -12.74 -18.41
CA PHE A 213 -12.15 -11.94 -17.45
C PHE A 213 -12.44 -10.44 -17.57
N GLU A 214 -12.72 -9.92 -18.75
CA GLU A 214 -13.20 -8.55 -18.95
C GLU A 214 -14.49 -8.28 -18.13
N LYS A 215 -15.42 -9.25 -18.10
CA LYS A 215 -16.64 -9.14 -17.28
C LYS A 215 -16.35 -9.20 -15.78
N VAL A 216 -15.31 -9.93 -15.38
CA VAL A 216 -14.82 -9.92 -13.98
C VAL A 216 -14.21 -8.57 -13.63
N ARG A 217 -13.39 -8.01 -14.54
CA ARG A 217 -12.80 -6.67 -14.34
C ARG A 217 -13.86 -5.57 -14.24
N ALA A 218 -15.01 -5.73 -14.90
CA ALA A 218 -16.13 -4.79 -14.76
C ALA A 218 -16.65 -4.67 -13.31
N PHE A 219 -16.42 -5.67 -12.46
CA PHE A 219 -16.70 -5.59 -11.02
C PHE A 219 -15.90 -4.48 -10.34
N PHE A 220 -14.70 -4.19 -10.86
CA PHE A 220 -13.80 -3.11 -10.40
C PHE A 220 -13.94 -1.83 -11.23
N GLY A 221 -15.07 -1.61 -11.91
CA GLY A 221 -15.30 -0.43 -12.74
C GLY A 221 -14.70 -0.50 -14.15
N GLY A 222 -14.01 -1.59 -14.50
CA GLY A 222 -13.48 -1.89 -15.83
C GLY A 222 -12.19 -1.15 -16.22
N GLN A 223 -11.71 -0.19 -15.41
CA GLN A 223 -10.50 0.60 -15.68
C GLN A 223 -9.30 0.19 -14.83
N LEU A 224 -9.53 -0.61 -13.78
CA LEU A 224 -8.48 -1.02 -12.85
C LEU A 224 -7.37 -1.79 -13.57
N LYS A 225 -6.15 -1.29 -13.45
CA LYS A 225 -4.95 -1.84 -14.09
C LYS A 225 -4.22 -2.80 -13.17
N PHE A 226 -4.09 -2.44 -11.89
CA PHE A 226 -3.41 -3.26 -10.90
C PHE A 226 -3.78 -2.85 -9.46
N PHE A 227 -3.47 -3.74 -8.53
CA PHE A 227 -3.44 -3.46 -7.11
C PHE A 227 -2.00 -3.36 -6.61
N ILE A 228 -1.79 -2.59 -5.54
CA ILE A 228 -0.60 -2.67 -4.71
C ILE A 228 -1.02 -3.31 -3.39
N GLY A 229 -0.43 -4.46 -3.09
CA GLY A 229 -0.67 -5.20 -1.84
C GLY A 229 0.45 -4.94 -0.85
N GLY A 230 0.09 -4.61 0.38
CA GLY A 230 1.03 -4.37 1.47
C GLY A 230 0.44 -4.76 2.82
N GLY A 231 1.18 -4.49 3.90
CA GLY A 231 0.76 -4.73 5.28
C GLY A 231 0.83 -6.18 5.77
N ALA A 232 0.90 -7.15 4.88
CA ALA A 232 1.18 -8.56 5.16
C ALA A 232 1.49 -9.32 3.87
N LEU A 233 2.08 -10.51 3.99
CA LEU A 233 2.37 -11.37 2.84
C LEU A 233 1.06 -11.85 2.18
N LEU A 234 0.92 -11.59 0.88
CA LEU A 234 -0.21 -12.04 0.10
C LEU A 234 0.00 -13.48 -0.37
N ASP A 235 -0.98 -14.33 -0.10
CA ASP A 235 -0.99 -15.72 -0.57
C ASP A 235 -0.75 -15.80 -2.09
N ILE A 236 0.15 -16.69 -2.52
CA ILE A 236 0.57 -16.83 -3.92
C ILE A 236 -0.61 -17.19 -4.84
N GLU A 237 -1.61 -17.96 -4.35
CA GLU A 237 -2.77 -18.31 -5.15
C GLU A 237 -3.69 -17.10 -5.40
N LEU A 238 -3.73 -16.14 -4.46
CA LEU A 238 -4.41 -14.86 -4.71
C LEU A 238 -3.65 -14.02 -5.74
N GLN A 239 -2.31 -13.95 -5.65
CA GLN A 239 -1.51 -13.26 -6.66
C GLN A 239 -1.72 -13.88 -8.05
N ARG A 240 -1.67 -15.21 -8.17
CA ARG A 240 -1.95 -15.95 -9.42
C ARG A 240 -3.34 -15.66 -9.97
N TYR A 241 -4.32 -15.62 -9.08
CA TYR A 241 -5.71 -15.35 -9.45
C TYR A 241 -5.86 -13.95 -10.06
N PHE A 242 -5.43 -12.91 -9.36
CA PHE A 242 -5.54 -11.54 -9.85
C PHE A 242 -4.70 -11.30 -11.12
N TYR A 243 -3.55 -11.94 -11.20
CA TYR A 243 -2.75 -11.90 -12.41
C TYR A 243 -3.45 -12.57 -13.60
N ALA A 244 -4.11 -13.71 -13.39
CA ALA A 244 -4.84 -14.44 -14.43
C ALA A 244 -6.04 -13.68 -14.99
N ILE A 245 -6.75 -12.92 -14.16
CA ILE A 245 -7.88 -12.10 -14.59
C ILE A 245 -7.47 -10.73 -15.16
N GLY A 246 -6.16 -10.45 -15.29
CA GLY A 246 -5.61 -9.27 -15.95
C GLY A 246 -5.57 -8.00 -15.10
N ILE A 247 -5.73 -8.09 -13.79
CA ILE A 247 -5.53 -7.00 -12.82
C ILE A 247 -4.59 -7.47 -11.70
N PRO A 248 -3.28 -7.58 -11.99
CA PRO A 248 -2.32 -8.14 -11.07
C PRO A 248 -2.28 -7.40 -9.73
N MET A 249 -2.02 -8.15 -8.67
CA MET A 249 -1.78 -7.59 -7.36
C MET A 249 -0.29 -7.62 -7.08
N MET A 250 0.33 -6.44 -7.09
CA MET A 250 1.76 -6.25 -6.87
C MET A 250 2.03 -6.33 -5.38
N GLN A 251 2.68 -7.41 -4.95
CA GLN A 251 3.11 -7.56 -3.57
C GLN A 251 4.26 -6.59 -3.29
N GLY A 252 4.10 -5.76 -2.25
CA GLY A 252 5.12 -4.92 -1.67
C GLY A 252 5.50 -5.38 -0.27
N TYR A 253 6.69 -4.96 0.17
CA TYR A 253 7.18 -5.11 1.51
C TYR A 253 7.66 -3.77 2.06
N GLY A 254 7.42 -3.58 3.35
CA GLY A 254 7.85 -2.43 4.09
C GLY A 254 7.25 -2.38 5.48
N LEU A 255 7.73 -1.45 6.28
CA LEU A 255 7.33 -1.24 7.68
C LEU A 255 7.31 0.25 7.99
N SER A 256 6.57 0.64 9.03
CA SER A 256 6.40 2.06 9.37
C SER A 256 7.72 2.77 9.66
N GLU A 257 8.70 2.06 10.18
CA GLU A 257 10.07 2.52 10.43
C GLU A 257 10.85 2.87 9.15
N ALA A 258 10.35 2.44 7.97
CA ALA A 258 10.92 2.77 6.65
C ALA A 258 9.96 3.60 5.76
N THR A 259 8.89 4.18 6.28
CA THR A 259 7.96 5.21 5.75
C THR A 259 7.11 4.87 4.48
N PRO A 260 6.58 3.70 4.21
CA PRO A 260 6.99 2.39 4.66
C PRO A 260 7.72 1.57 3.59
N ILE A 261 7.80 2.03 2.30
CA ILE A 261 8.09 1.20 1.13
C ILE A 261 9.58 0.86 1.06
N ILE A 262 9.90 -0.42 1.08
CA ILE A 262 11.25 -0.96 0.88
C ILE A 262 11.35 -1.60 -0.51
N SER A 263 10.40 -2.45 -0.86
CA SER A 263 10.36 -3.15 -2.15
C SER A 263 8.94 -3.37 -2.63
N SER A 264 8.76 -3.55 -3.92
CA SER A 264 7.50 -4.02 -4.50
C SER A 264 7.71 -4.66 -5.87
N ASN A 265 6.80 -5.55 -6.24
CA ASN A 265 6.60 -5.91 -7.63
C ASN A 265 6.04 -4.73 -8.41
N ALA A 266 6.32 -4.66 -9.71
CA ALA A 266 5.83 -3.63 -10.61
C ALA A 266 5.32 -4.25 -11.92
N LEU A 267 4.52 -3.50 -12.70
CA LEU A 267 3.94 -4.01 -13.95
C LEU A 267 4.99 -4.48 -14.96
N HIS A 268 6.13 -3.78 -15.03
CA HIS A 268 7.22 -4.07 -15.96
C HIS A 268 8.15 -5.19 -15.45
N LYS A 269 8.18 -5.44 -14.13
CA LYS A 269 9.05 -6.44 -13.51
C LYS A 269 8.36 -7.00 -12.26
N HIS A 270 7.92 -8.27 -12.32
CA HIS A 270 7.28 -8.91 -11.18
C HIS A 270 7.49 -10.43 -11.20
N LYS A 271 7.49 -11.01 -10.01
CA LYS A 271 7.58 -12.44 -9.77
C LYS A 271 6.55 -12.83 -8.70
N LEU A 272 5.63 -13.70 -9.07
CA LEU A 272 4.61 -14.18 -8.14
C LEU A 272 5.26 -14.93 -6.97
N GLY A 273 4.85 -14.58 -5.76
CA GLY A 273 5.40 -15.14 -4.52
C GLY A 273 6.56 -14.34 -3.93
N SER A 274 7.15 -13.38 -4.67
CA SER A 274 8.17 -12.47 -4.14
C SER A 274 7.55 -11.16 -3.66
N SER A 275 8.32 -10.41 -2.85
CA SER A 275 8.00 -9.03 -2.45
C SER A 275 8.57 -7.98 -3.42
N GLY A 276 8.99 -8.43 -4.62
CA GLY A 276 9.45 -7.57 -5.68
C GLY A 276 10.93 -7.19 -5.57
N PHE A 277 11.28 -6.03 -6.10
CA PHE A 277 12.64 -5.50 -6.09
C PHE A 277 12.69 -4.20 -5.30
N LEU A 278 13.90 -3.86 -4.88
CA LEU A 278 14.18 -2.71 -4.04
C LEU A 278 13.79 -1.40 -4.74
N VAL A 279 13.30 -0.42 -3.99
CA VAL A 279 13.14 0.96 -4.45
C VAL A 279 14.51 1.60 -4.74
N ASN A 280 14.55 2.62 -5.60
CA ASN A 280 15.77 3.38 -5.83
C ASN A 280 16.20 4.12 -4.56
N ASP A 281 17.48 4.47 -4.46
CA ASP A 281 18.06 5.26 -3.38
C ASP A 281 17.83 4.68 -1.96
N LEU A 282 17.73 3.34 -1.90
CA LEU A 282 17.71 2.56 -0.68
C LEU A 282 18.76 1.46 -0.75
N GLU A 283 19.60 1.36 0.25
CA GLU A 283 20.55 0.26 0.42
C GLU A 283 19.88 -0.89 1.21
N LEU A 284 20.16 -2.12 0.82
CA LEU A 284 19.67 -3.32 1.51
C LEU A 284 20.78 -4.35 1.65
N LYS A 285 20.82 -4.99 2.81
CA LYS A 285 21.66 -6.16 3.11
C LYS A 285 20.80 -7.25 3.70
N ILE A 286 21.23 -8.49 3.49
CA ILE A 286 20.73 -9.65 4.22
C ILE A 286 21.86 -10.08 5.17
N CYS A 287 21.59 -10.08 6.48
CA CYS A 287 22.62 -10.31 7.50
C CYS A 287 22.33 -11.57 8.33
N ASP A 288 23.40 -12.25 8.72
CA ASP A 288 23.34 -13.36 9.70
C ASP A 288 23.13 -12.84 11.13
N ASP A 289 23.04 -13.75 12.11
CA ASP A 289 22.83 -13.43 13.54
C ASP A 289 24.00 -12.62 14.13
N GLU A 290 25.19 -12.67 13.52
CA GLU A 290 26.36 -11.87 13.90
C GLU A 290 26.41 -10.51 13.19
N GLY A 291 25.41 -10.17 12.35
CA GLY A 291 25.32 -8.90 11.62
C GLY A 291 26.23 -8.82 10.38
N ARG A 292 26.76 -9.94 9.88
CA ARG A 292 27.57 -10.00 8.66
C ARG A 292 26.67 -10.23 7.46
N GLU A 293 26.93 -9.50 6.38
CA GLU A 293 26.21 -9.67 5.12
C GLU A 293 26.45 -11.07 4.54
N VAL A 294 25.36 -11.77 4.19
CA VAL A 294 25.40 -13.12 3.61
C VAL A 294 25.30 -13.07 2.07
N PRO A 295 25.82 -14.09 1.36
CA PRO A 295 25.73 -14.21 -0.08
C PRO A 295 24.28 -14.23 -0.60
N GLN A 296 24.09 -13.79 -1.84
CA GLN A 296 22.80 -13.86 -2.53
C GLN A 296 22.22 -15.29 -2.52
N GLY A 297 20.97 -15.42 -2.13
CA GLY A 297 20.25 -16.69 -1.99
C GLY A 297 20.25 -17.25 -0.58
N GLU A 298 21.13 -16.77 0.29
CA GLU A 298 21.12 -17.13 1.71
C GLU A 298 20.13 -16.31 2.49
N LYS A 299 19.64 -16.87 3.59
CA LYS A 299 18.62 -16.29 4.46
C LYS A 299 19.26 -15.51 5.60
N GLY A 300 18.67 -14.40 5.96
CA GLY A 300 19.10 -13.59 7.09
C GLY A 300 18.13 -12.47 7.39
N GLU A 301 18.47 -11.63 8.36
CA GLU A 301 17.73 -10.41 8.67
C GLU A 301 17.84 -9.41 7.52
N ILE A 302 16.73 -8.80 7.17
CA ILE A 302 16.68 -7.70 6.21
C ILE A 302 17.09 -6.41 6.94
N VAL A 303 18.16 -5.78 6.45
CA VAL A 303 18.69 -4.54 7.02
C VAL A 303 18.75 -3.48 5.94
N VAL A 304 18.20 -2.28 6.18
CA VAL A 304 18.09 -1.22 5.16
C VAL A 304 18.63 0.11 5.64
N LYS A 305 19.07 0.93 4.67
CA LYS A 305 19.56 2.29 4.93
C LYS A 305 19.13 3.23 3.80
N GLY A 306 18.51 4.34 4.15
CA GLY A 306 18.04 5.36 3.20
C GLY A 306 17.37 6.53 3.90
N GLU A 307 17.05 7.58 3.14
CA GLU A 307 16.39 8.77 3.67
C GLU A 307 14.94 8.52 4.12
N ASN A 308 14.35 7.41 3.72
CA ASN A 308 13.02 6.96 4.17
C ASN A 308 13.03 6.27 5.54
N VAL A 309 14.20 5.97 6.12
CA VAL A 309 14.30 5.38 7.47
C VAL A 309 13.93 6.41 8.51
N MET A 310 13.10 6.03 9.48
CA MET A 310 12.60 6.88 10.56
C MET A 310 13.71 7.63 11.30
N TYR A 311 13.35 8.74 11.92
CA TYR A 311 14.26 9.46 12.83
C TYR A 311 14.59 8.64 14.09
N GLY A 312 13.60 7.90 14.62
CA GLY A 312 13.71 7.08 15.82
C GLY A 312 12.36 6.88 16.50
N TYR A 313 12.38 6.30 17.69
CA TYR A 313 11.17 6.13 18.50
C TYR A 313 11.00 7.26 19.51
N TRP A 314 9.79 7.81 19.60
CA TRP A 314 9.42 8.86 20.52
C TRP A 314 9.68 8.49 21.98
N LYS A 315 10.53 9.26 22.67
CA LYS A 315 10.91 9.04 24.08
C LYS A 315 11.40 7.61 24.39
N ASN A 316 12.05 6.96 23.43
CA ASN A 316 12.59 5.61 23.59
C ASN A 316 13.93 5.45 22.88
N ASP A 317 14.96 6.10 23.42
CA ASP A 317 16.31 6.12 22.82
C ASP A 317 16.95 4.72 22.81
N ASN A 318 16.67 3.89 23.82
CA ASN A 318 17.17 2.52 23.88
C ASN A 318 16.64 1.70 22.70
N ALA A 319 15.32 1.72 22.48
CA ALA A 319 14.73 1.02 21.34
C ALA A 319 15.24 1.58 20.00
N THR A 320 15.48 2.89 19.91
CA THR A 320 16.05 3.52 18.71
C THR A 320 17.45 2.98 18.43
N THR A 321 18.33 2.95 19.44
CA THR A 321 19.71 2.44 19.33
C THR A 321 19.75 0.93 19.00
N ASP A 322 18.82 0.17 19.57
CA ASP A 322 18.72 -1.28 19.31
C ASP A 322 18.27 -1.56 17.87
N THR A 323 17.41 -0.70 17.30
CA THR A 323 16.84 -0.87 15.97
C THR A 323 17.65 -0.21 14.87
N ILE A 324 18.27 0.97 15.12
CA ILE A 324 19.11 1.68 14.14
C ILE A 324 20.56 1.59 14.61
N LYS A 325 21.38 0.78 13.91
CA LYS A 325 22.80 0.56 14.21
C LYS A 325 23.66 1.08 13.06
N ASN A 326 24.53 2.03 13.33
CA ASN A 326 25.42 2.65 12.33
C ASN A 326 24.67 3.18 11.09
N GLY A 327 23.46 3.72 11.29
CA GLY A 327 22.59 4.24 10.23
C GLY A 327 21.83 3.17 9.44
N TRP A 328 21.90 1.92 9.84
CA TRP A 328 21.15 0.80 9.26
C TRP A 328 19.97 0.43 10.15
N LEU A 329 18.78 0.37 9.56
CA LEU A 329 17.56 -0.11 10.20
C LEU A 329 17.54 -1.64 10.17
N HIS A 330 17.59 -2.24 11.34
CA HIS A 330 17.34 -3.66 11.56
C HIS A 330 15.84 -3.90 11.60
N THR A 331 15.29 -4.55 10.58
CA THR A 331 13.84 -4.67 10.43
C THR A 331 13.23 -5.73 11.35
N GLY A 332 14.02 -6.69 11.81
CA GLY A 332 13.55 -7.88 12.51
C GLY A 332 12.87 -8.91 11.60
N ASP A 333 12.72 -8.61 10.32
CA ASP A 333 12.13 -9.52 9.34
C ASP A 333 13.21 -10.34 8.65
N MET A 334 12.93 -11.63 8.47
CA MET A 334 13.83 -12.56 7.78
C MET A 334 13.49 -12.61 6.28
N GLY A 335 14.53 -12.67 5.44
CA GLY A 335 14.34 -12.75 4.00
C GLY A 335 15.60 -13.19 3.26
N TYR A 336 15.52 -13.19 1.94
CA TYR A 336 16.65 -13.41 1.04
C TYR A 336 16.39 -12.75 -0.32
N ILE A 337 17.47 -12.46 -1.06
CA ILE A 337 17.39 -12.03 -2.46
C ILE A 337 17.66 -13.25 -3.33
N ASP A 338 16.71 -13.60 -4.20
CA ASP A 338 16.87 -14.74 -5.10
C ASP A 338 17.79 -14.44 -6.30
N LYS A 339 18.09 -15.48 -7.09
CA LYS A 339 18.97 -15.37 -8.28
C LYS A 339 18.48 -14.40 -9.35
N ASP A 340 17.21 -14.05 -9.35
CA ASP A 340 16.57 -13.13 -10.29
C ASP A 340 16.48 -11.69 -9.73
N ASN A 341 17.14 -11.44 -8.57
CA ASN A 341 17.14 -10.18 -7.82
C ASN A 341 15.77 -9.75 -7.31
N PHE A 342 14.94 -10.71 -6.86
CA PHE A 342 13.72 -10.43 -6.15
C PHE A 342 13.88 -10.70 -4.66
N LEU A 343 13.37 -9.77 -3.84
CA LEU A 343 13.31 -9.94 -2.40
C LEU A 343 12.18 -10.90 -2.03
N ASN A 344 12.49 -11.84 -1.14
CA ASN A 344 11.54 -12.82 -0.62
C ASN A 344 11.54 -12.72 0.91
N ILE A 345 10.37 -12.47 1.50
CA ILE A 345 10.14 -12.44 2.95
C ILE A 345 9.74 -13.83 3.42
N LEU A 346 10.18 -14.25 4.61
CA LEU A 346 9.98 -15.59 5.18
C LEU A 346 8.91 -15.64 6.26
#